data_5568518e6c7648d4c821b9ce4d71f1e3
#
_entry.id   5568518e6c7648d4c821b9ce4d71f1e3
#
_cell.length_a   1.000
_cell.length_b   1.000
_cell.length_c   1.000
_cell.angle_alpha   90.00
_cell.angle_beta   90.00
_cell.angle_gamma   90.00
#
_symmetry.space_group_name_H-M   'P 1'
#
loop_
_entity.id
_entity.type
_entity.pdbx_description
1 polymer ?
#
loop_
_entity_poly.entity_id
_entity_poly.type
_entity_poly.pdbx_seq_one_letter_code
_entity_poly.pdbx_strand_id
1 'polypeptide(L)'
;MRRRWLLSTTMLSGLVGGTFLTVPAVIAADLVPIKAPPAALIEPAVDGLNGKFIGFGGTIANRSVGGGLGAVSIPLQGQFGAQIDGGLGSLDGRGFASIAGHLFWRNPKQGLAGLYVNHTYWDQFGGVYVTQVAGEGAYYFGRITLEGIAGVEFGNSVSNVTTGTTVVPPVGIGAPPGIATTTTFIQGFDVRTRFFDQINVKYNFTDDWNGYVGHRYLGGRNALALGAEYARPLGHGVMGSAFVEARVGEGEFHGVWGGIKLYFGQKDKPLIARQRQDDPPLWSSDTLFSILNNETSSASSTSTAFCGAGQQIGPKTGNCEALASDIRLKRDIVLLDRLANGIGLYAYRYLWSDTVYVGVMAQEVAAIVPQAVTRAPDGFLRVDYARLGLRLRTFAQWQAGASLTVTRLAA
;
A
#
# COMPACT_ATOMS: atom_id res chain seq x y z
N MET A 1 41.66 -27.97 -1.35
CA MET A 1 41.43 -29.35 -0.89
C MET A 1 40.05 -29.82 -1.36
N ARG A 2 40.05 -30.67 -2.36
CA ARG A 2 38.84 -31.28 -2.94
C ARG A 2 38.51 -32.57 -2.18
N ARG A 3 37.29 -32.75 -1.68
CA ARG A 3 36.80 -34.07 -1.27
C ARG A 3 35.62 -34.44 -2.17
N ARG A 4 35.89 -35.47 -3.01
CA ARG A 4 34.88 -36.20 -3.77
C ARG A 4 34.28 -37.28 -2.87
N TRP A 5 32.96 -37.43 -2.86
CA TRP A 5 32.27 -38.61 -2.35
C TRP A 5 31.78 -39.44 -3.53
N LEU A 6 32.25 -40.67 -3.58
CA LEU A 6 31.85 -41.73 -4.51
C LEU A 6 30.63 -42.46 -3.92
N LEU A 7 29.55 -42.53 -4.71
CA LEU A 7 28.42 -43.39 -4.42
C LEU A 7 28.72 -44.79 -4.99
N SER A 8 28.70 -45.77 -4.10
CA SER A 8 28.91 -47.19 -4.41
C SER A 8 27.56 -47.85 -4.60
N THR A 9 27.30 -48.32 -5.84
CA THR A 9 26.15 -49.15 -6.21
C THR A 9 26.49 -50.60 -6.01
N THR A 10 25.84 -51.29 -5.06
CA THR A 10 25.94 -52.73 -4.86
C THR A 10 24.76 -53.41 -5.51
N MET A 11 25.02 -54.11 -6.61
CA MET A 11 24.08 -55.10 -7.20
C MET A 11 24.15 -56.41 -6.43
N LEU A 12 23.02 -56.90 -5.93
CA LEU A 12 22.90 -58.22 -5.34
C LEU A 12 22.13 -59.11 -6.34
N SER A 13 22.89 -59.97 -6.99
CA SER A 13 22.36 -61.02 -7.86
C SER A 13 22.13 -62.29 -7.01
N GLY A 14 20.85 -62.62 -6.78
CA GLY A 14 20.45 -63.90 -6.14
C GLY A 14 19.97 -64.90 -7.17
N LEU A 15 20.75 -65.94 -7.40
CA LEU A 15 20.40 -67.14 -8.15
C LEU A 15 19.52 -68.01 -7.25
N VAL A 16 18.27 -68.29 -7.63
CA VAL A 16 17.42 -69.34 -7.00
C VAL A 16 17.17 -70.43 -8.03
N GLY A 17 17.73 -71.62 -7.76
CA GLY A 17 17.54 -72.82 -8.53
C GLY A 17 16.11 -73.36 -8.40
N GLY A 18 15.45 -73.61 -9.51
CA GLY A 18 14.14 -74.18 -9.53
C GLY A 18 14.15 -75.70 -9.43
N THR A 19 13.45 -76.25 -8.44
CA THR A 19 12.98 -77.65 -8.42
C THR A 19 11.57 -77.73 -9.00
N PHE A 20 11.46 -78.41 -10.11
CA PHE A 20 10.14 -78.72 -10.71
C PHE A 20 9.37 -79.72 -9.83
N LEU A 21 8.36 -79.28 -9.13
CA LEU A 21 7.31 -80.14 -8.54
C LEU A 21 6.16 -80.24 -9.57
N THR A 22 5.93 -81.48 -10.07
CA THR A 22 4.76 -81.82 -10.93
C THR A 22 3.52 -81.79 -10.01
N VAL A 23 2.65 -80.79 -10.18
CA VAL A 23 1.35 -80.72 -9.51
C VAL A 23 0.32 -81.44 -10.43
N PRO A 24 -0.51 -82.39 -9.88
CA PRO A 24 -1.55 -83.08 -10.70
C PRO A 24 -2.62 -82.02 -11.09
N ALA A 25 -3.06 -82.13 -12.36
CA ALA A 25 -4.16 -81.36 -12.92
C ALA A 25 -5.41 -81.53 -12.08
N VAL A 26 -5.78 -80.53 -11.26
CA VAL A 26 -7.08 -80.44 -10.63
C VAL A 26 -8.07 -80.01 -11.68
N ILE A 27 -9.09 -80.81 -11.92
CA ILE A 27 -10.22 -80.51 -12.80
C ILE A 27 -10.84 -79.18 -12.34
N ALA A 28 -10.79 -78.17 -13.20
CA ALA A 28 -11.44 -76.91 -12.94
C ALA A 28 -12.95 -77.09 -12.90
N ALA A 29 -13.53 -77.10 -11.73
CA ALA A 29 -14.96 -76.91 -11.58
C ALA A 29 -15.32 -75.53 -12.11
N ASP A 30 -16.35 -75.45 -12.95
CA ASP A 30 -16.91 -74.22 -13.47
C ASP A 30 -17.17 -73.23 -12.34
N LEU A 31 -16.22 -72.34 -12.06
CA LEU A 31 -16.46 -71.20 -11.16
C LEU A 31 -17.39 -70.25 -11.92
N VAL A 32 -18.61 -70.12 -11.45
CA VAL A 32 -19.55 -69.09 -11.86
C VAL A 32 -18.76 -67.77 -11.90
N PRO A 33 -18.71 -67.03 -12.99
CA PRO A 33 -17.95 -65.78 -13.05
C PRO A 33 -18.54 -64.82 -11.98
N ILE A 34 -17.79 -64.57 -10.91
CA ILE A 34 -18.13 -63.57 -9.92
C ILE A 34 -18.11 -62.27 -10.68
N LYS A 35 -19.30 -61.72 -10.98
CA LYS A 35 -19.42 -60.41 -11.62
C LYS A 35 -18.65 -59.43 -10.73
N ALA A 36 -17.53 -58.90 -11.22
CA ALA A 36 -16.75 -57.93 -10.51
C ALA A 36 -17.71 -56.82 -10.01
N PRO A 37 -17.61 -56.39 -8.74
CA PRO A 37 -18.42 -55.27 -8.29
C PRO A 37 -18.26 -54.13 -9.28
N PRO A 38 -19.35 -53.42 -9.65
CA PRO A 38 -19.24 -52.29 -10.54
C PRO A 38 -18.18 -51.36 -10.04
N ALA A 39 -17.24 -50.96 -10.89
CA ALA A 39 -16.19 -50.01 -10.53
C ALA A 39 -16.86 -48.81 -9.86
N ALA A 40 -16.45 -48.48 -8.67
CA ALA A 40 -16.99 -47.34 -7.94
C ALA A 40 -16.87 -46.11 -8.83
N LEU A 41 -18.00 -45.50 -9.20
CA LEU A 41 -17.99 -44.29 -10.04
C LEU A 41 -17.21 -43.21 -9.30
N ILE A 42 -16.08 -42.82 -9.83
CA ILE A 42 -15.24 -41.73 -9.31
C ILE A 42 -16.01 -40.43 -9.59
N GLU A 43 -16.46 -39.75 -8.51
CA GLU A 43 -17.10 -38.45 -8.66
C GLU A 43 -16.08 -37.40 -9.17
N PRO A 44 -16.44 -36.62 -10.21
CA PRO A 44 -15.53 -35.60 -10.73
C PRO A 44 -15.28 -34.49 -9.71
N ALA A 45 -14.14 -33.82 -9.81
CA ALA A 45 -13.79 -32.70 -8.95
C ALA A 45 -14.77 -31.51 -9.09
N VAL A 46 -15.34 -31.34 -10.28
CA VAL A 46 -16.35 -30.33 -10.62
C VAL A 46 -17.39 -31.02 -11.51
N ASP A 47 -18.67 -30.83 -11.23
CA ASP A 47 -19.76 -31.47 -11.97
C ASP A 47 -20.20 -30.60 -13.16
N GLY A 48 -19.37 -30.59 -14.20
CA GLY A 48 -19.56 -29.77 -15.38
C GLY A 48 -19.06 -28.32 -15.22
N LEU A 49 -19.44 -27.46 -16.15
CA LEU A 49 -19.12 -26.02 -16.06
C LEU A 49 -20.00 -25.37 -15.00
N ASN A 50 -19.40 -24.79 -13.99
CA ASN A 50 -20.08 -24.08 -12.93
C ASN A 50 -19.54 -22.66 -12.80
N GLY A 51 -20.37 -21.74 -12.31
CA GLY A 51 -19.99 -20.36 -12.08
C GLY A 51 -20.66 -19.77 -10.87
N LYS A 52 -20.10 -18.69 -10.37
CA LYS A 52 -20.74 -17.86 -9.36
C LYS A 52 -20.49 -16.39 -9.62
N PHE A 53 -21.42 -15.59 -9.18
CA PHE A 53 -21.30 -14.13 -9.11
C PHE A 53 -21.62 -13.66 -7.71
N ILE A 54 -20.87 -12.69 -7.20
CA ILE A 54 -21.00 -12.12 -5.86
C ILE A 54 -21.08 -10.61 -6.00
N GLY A 55 -22.15 -10.00 -5.50
CA GLY A 55 -22.22 -8.55 -5.28
C GLY A 55 -22.10 -8.27 -3.79
N PHE A 56 -21.22 -7.36 -3.38
CA PHE A 56 -20.97 -7.08 -1.98
C PHE A 56 -20.75 -5.60 -1.69
N GLY A 57 -20.97 -5.22 -0.44
CA GLY A 57 -20.68 -3.88 0.08
C GLY A 57 -20.54 -3.88 1.60
N GLY A 58 -19.80 -2.90 2.11
CA GLY A 58 -19.54 -2.76 3.53
C GLY A 58 -18.39 -1.83 3.85
N THR A 59 -17.68 -2.14 4.92
CA THR A 59 -16.51 -1.37 5.37
C THR A 59 -15.34 -2.29 5.72
N ILE A 60 -14.13 -1.90 5.34
CA ILE A 60 -12.87 -2.53 5.76
C ILE A 60 -11.89 -1.43 6.16
N ALA A 61 -11.18 -1.60 7.29
CA ALA A 61 -10.22 -0.61 7.79
C ALA A 61 -10.81 0.81 7.84
N ASN A 62 -12.07 0.95 8.30
CA ASN A 62 -12.84 2.21 8.33
C ASN A 62 -13.08 2.86 6.95
N ARG A 63 -12.81 2.16 5.85
CA ARG A 63 -13.02 2.62 4.47
C ARG A 63 -14.22 1.92 3.86
N SER A 64 -15.01 2.62 3.06
CA SER A 64 -16.11 2.01 2.31
C SER A 64 -15.56 1.07 1.23
N VAL A 65 -16.15 -0.13 1.14
CA VAL A 65 -15.82 -1.10 0.09
C VAL A 65 -17.08 -1.61 -0.57
N GLY A 66 -17.01 -1.86 -1.86
CA GLY A 66 -18.10 -2.52 -2.60
C GLY A 66 -17.64 -2.93 -3.99
N GLY A 67 -18.28 -3.97 -4.51
CA GLY A 67 -17.90 -4.49 -5.82
C GLY A 67 -18.61 -5.76 -6.23
N GLY A 68 -18.08 -6.39 -7.26
CA GLY A 68 -18.50 -7.67 -7.77
C GLY A 68 -17.33 -8.62 -7.98
N LEU A 69 -17.53 -9.89 -7.60
CA LEU A 69 -16.60 -10.99 -7.87
C LEU A 69 -17.32 -12.04 -8.71
N GLY A 70 -16.61 -12.69 -9.62
CA GLY A 70 -17.09 -13.82 -10.37
C GLY A 70 -16.08 -14.94 -10.37
N ALA A 71 -16.56 -16.18 -10.47
CA ALA A 71 -15.71 -17.34 -10.64
C ALA A 71 -16.33 -18.31 -11.63
N VAL A 72 -15.45 -19.04 -12.35
CA VAL A 72 -15.82 -20.13 -13.26
C VAL A 72 -14.98 -21.33 -12.91
N SER A 73 -15.64 -22.45 -12.55
CA SER A 73 -15.01 -23.74 -12.27
C SER A 73 -15.26 -24.72 -13.40
N ILE A 74 -14.22 -25.39 -13.84
CA ILE A 74 -14.25 -26.37 -14.93
C ILE A 74 -13.72 -27.72 -14.48
N PRO A 75 -14.37 -28.84 -14.87
CA PRO A 75 -13.80 -30.17 -14.70
C PRO A 75 -12.60 -30.34 -15.64
N LEU A 76 -11.55 -30.93 -15.11
CA LEU A 76 -10.47 -31.50 -15.90
C LEU A 76 -10.64 -33.02 -15.97
N GLN A 77 -9.58 -33.80 -16.10
CA GLN A 77 -9.67 -35.24 -16.12
C GLN A 77 -9.81 -35.82 -14.71
N GLY A 78 -10.78 -36.74 -14.50
CA GLY A 78 -10.97 -37.48 -13.25
C GLY A 78 -11.35 -36.54 -12.08
N GLN A 79 -10.56 -36.58 -11.01
CA GLN A 79 -10.75 -35.76 -9.81
C GLN A 79 -9.95 -34.44 -9.83
N PHE A 80 -9.53 -33.96 -11.01
CA PHE A 80 -8.89 -32.66 -11.16
C PHE A 80 -9.88 -31.64 -11.69
N GLY A 81 -9.71 -30.40 -11.21
CA GLY A 81 -10.48 -29.24 -11.62
C GLY A 81 -9.63 -27.98 -11.62
N ALA A 82 -10.13 -26.97 -12.32
CA ALA A 82 -9.56 -25.63 -12.28
C ALA A 82 -10.66 -24.59 -12.04
N GLN A 83 -10.30 -23.47 -11.45
CA GLN A 83 -11.17 -22.31 -11.29
C GLN A 83 -10.42 -21.05 -11.64
N ILE A 84 -11.11 -20.11 -12.25
CA ILE A 84 -10.63 -18.74 -12.49
C ILE A 84 -11.59 -17.80 -11.78
N ASP A 85 -11.05 -16.91 -10.97
CA ASP A 85 -11.78 -15.85 -10.27
C ASP A 85 -11.40 -14.49 -10.84
N GLY A 86 -12.35 -13.58 -10.87
CA GLY A 86 -12.12 -12.18 -11.24
C GLY A 86 -12.99 -11.26 -10.41
N GLY A 87 -12.47 -10.09 -10.06
CA GLY A 87 -13.21 -9.12 -9.26
C GLY A 87 -12.86 -7.68 -9.61
N LEU A 88 -13.85 -6.81 -9.45
CA LEU A 88 -13.76 -5.37 -9.63
C LEU A 88 -14.56 -4.68 -8.52
N GLY A 89 -14.08 -3.54 -8.08
CA GLY A 89 -14.81 -2.77 -7.08
C GLY A 89 -14.16 -1.43 -6.76
N SER A 90 -14.64 -0.85 -5.69
CA SER A 90 -14.11 0.40 -5.15
C SER A 90 -13.79 0.24 -3.66
N LEU A 91 -12.65 0.75 -3.26
CA LEU A 91 -12.24 0.91 -1.87
C LEU A 91 -11.87 2.37 -1.65
N ASP A 92 -12.59 3.03 -0.74
CA ASP A 92 -12.44 4.46 -0.43
C ASP A 92 -12.52 5.36 -1.68
N GLY A 93 -13.48 5.04 -2.58
CA GLY A 93 -13.69 5.77 -3.82
C GLY A 93 -12.68 5.50 -4.94
N ARG A 94 -11.68 4.61 -4.73
CA ARG A 94 -10.68 4.22 -5.73
C ARG A 94 -10.90 2.80 -6.20
N GLY A 95 -10.72 2.59 -7.50
CA GLY A 95 -10.93 1.29 -8.12
C GLY A 95 -9.94 0.23 -7.65
N PHE A 96 -10.41 -0.99 -7.46
CA PHE A 96 -9.55 -2.16 -7.33
C PHE A 96 -9.98 -3.25 -8.33
N ALA A 97 -9.03 -4.11 -8.66
CA ALA A 97 -9.24 -5.30 -9.49
C ALA A 97 -8.48 -6.48 -8.91
N SER A 98 -9.04 -7.68 -9.06
CA SER A 98 -8.43 -8.92 -8.63
C SER A 98 -8.62 -10.01 -9.69
N ILE A 99 -7.60 -10.84 -9.87
CA ILE A 99 -7.69 -12.08 -10.67
C ILE A 99 -7.00 -13.20 -9.89
N ALA A 100 -7.63 -14.38 -9.88
CA ALA A 100 -7.03 -15.55 -9.25
C ALA A 100 -7.24 -16.82 -10.10
N GLY A 101 -6.41 -17.81 -9.85
CA GLY A 101 -6.49 -19.12 -10.48
C GLY A 101 -6.25 -20.23 -9.45
N HIS A 102 -6.99 -21.31 -9.61
CA HIS A 102 -6.90 -22.52 -8.81
C HIS A 102 -6.68 -23.72 -9.72
N LEU A 103 -5.80 -24.61 -9.33
CA LEU A 103 -5.62 -25.93 -9.93
C LEU A 103 -5.64 -26.95 -8.80
N PHE A 104 -6.62 -27.83 -8.78
CA PHE A 104 -6.87 -28.69 -7.63
C PHE A 104 -7.27 -30.10 -7.99
N TRP A 105 -6.89 -31.03 -7.11
CA TRP A 105 -7.51 -32.33 -6.94
C TRP A 105 -8.63 -32.21 -5.92
N ARG A 106 -9.77 -32.88 -6.15
CA ARG A 106 -10.89 -32.90 -5.22
C ARG A 106 -11.63 -34.22 -5.24
N ASN A 107 -11.88 -34.75 -4.05
CA ASN A 107 -12.90 -35.77 -3.82
C ASN A 107 -14.03 -35.11 -3.00
N PRO A 108 -15.26 -34.97 -3.55
CA PRO A 108 -16.37 -34.29 -2.86
C PRO A 108 -16.74 -34.85 -1.50
N LYS A 109 -16.35 -36.12 -1.21
CA LYS A 109 -16.60 -36.80 0.08
C LYS A 109 -15.44 -36.67 1.07
N GLN A 110 -14.25 -36.33 0.63
CA GLN A 110 -13.04 -36.31 1.45
C GLN A 110 -12.43 -34.92 1.61
N GLY A 111 -12.20 -34.22 0.50
CA GLY A 111 -11.53 -32.93 0.57
C GLY A 111 -11.00 -32.44 -0.77
N LEU A 112 -10.18 -31.39 -0.69
CA LEU A 112 -9.51 -30.73 -1.80
C LEU A 112 -8.04 -30.51 -1.43
N ALA A 113 -7.16 -30.60 -2.41
CA ALA A 113 -5.77 -30.13 -2.34
C ALA A 113 -5.38 -29.46 -3.67
N GLY A 114 -4.78 -28.29 -3.62
CA GLY A 114 -4.53 -27.52 -4.83
C GLY A 114 -3.46 -26.47 -4.70
N LEU A 115 -3.26 -25.78 -5.82
CA LEU A 115 -2.40 -24.60 -5.94
C LEU A 115 -3.27 -23.39 -6.26
N TYR A 116 -2.87 -22.26 -5.72
CA TYR A 116 -3.55 -20.98 -5.84
C TYR A 116 -2.56 -19.90 -6.24
N VAL A 117 -2.99 -19.03 -7.13
CA VAL A 117 -2.29 -17.77 -7.44
C VAL A 117 -3.32 -16.65 -7.51
N ASN A 118 -2.99 -15.50 -6.97
CA ASN A 118 -3.84 -14.30 -7.03
C ASN A 118 -3.00 -13.06 -7.26
N HIS A 119 -3.57 -12.09 -7.98
CA HIS A 119 -3.04 -10.75 -8.13
C HIS A 119 -4.17 -9.75 -7.91
N THR A 120 -3.99 -8.86 -6.92
CA THR A 120 -4.94 -7.80 -6.58
C THR A 120 -4.24 -6.45 -6.69
N TYR A 121 -4.86 -5.54 -7.42
CA TYR A 121 -4.42 -4.17 -7.65
C TYR A 121 -5.45 -3.19 -7.07
N TRP A 122 -4.97 -2.10 -6.46
CA TRP A 122 -5.77 -0.98 -5.99
C TRP A 122 -5.18 0.34 -6.51
N ASP A 123 -6.02 1.19 -7.11
CA ASP A 123 -5.62 2.48 -7.71
C ASP A 123 -5.43 3.56 -6.63
N GLN A 124 -4.47 3.33 -5.75
CA GLN A 124 -4.06 4.24 -4.69
C GLN A 124 -2.59 4.63 -4.89
N PHE A 125 -2.29 5.94 -4.84
CA PHE A 125 -0.95 6.53 -5.00
C PHE A 125 -0.20 6.05 -6.26
N GLY A 126 -0.92 5.91 -7.39
CA GLY A 126 -0.36 5.43 -8.66
C GLY A 126 -0.37 3.92 -8.84
N GLY A 127 -1.00 3.20 -7.92
CA GLY A 127 -1.26 1.76 -8.03
C GLY A 127 -0.41 0.89 -7.11
N VAL A 128 -1.06 0.36 -6.07
CA VAL A 128 -0.47 -0.63 -5.18
C VAL A 128 -1.05 -2.01 -5.51
N TYR A 129 -0.22 -3.05 -5.42
CA TYR A 129 -0.67 -4.42 -5.67
C TYR A 129 -0.06 -5.42 -4.70
N VAL A 130 -0.74 -6.55 -4.59
CA VAL A 130 -0.26 -7.76 -3.91
C VAL A 130 -0.47 -8.96 -4.82
N THR A 131 0.53 -9.83 -4.86
CA THR A 131 0.48 -11.15 -5.51
C THR A 131 0.64 -12.21 -4.45
N GLN A 132 -0.16 -13.27 -4.53
CA GLN A 132 -0.12 -14.41 -3.61
C GLN A 132 0.09 -15.69 -4.41
N VAL A 133 0.98 -16.56 -3.92
CA VAL A 133 1.19 -17.92 -4.43
C VAL A 133 1.14 -18.88 -3.25
N ALA A 134 0.28 -19.89 -3.32
CA ALA A 134 -0.03 -20.71 -2.16
C ALA A 134 -0.44 -22.14 -2.51
N GLY A 135 -0.39 -23.01 -1.52
CA GLY A 135 -1.12 -24.26 -1.48
C GLY A 135 -2.46 -24.07 -0.79
N GLU A 136 -3.51 -24.66 -1.31
CA GLU A 136 -4.85 -24.67 -0.72
C GLU A 136 -5.31 -26.09 -0.39
N GLY A 137 -6.17 -26.20 0.62
CA GLY A 137 -6.71 -27.50 1.01
C GLY A 137 -8.04 -27.38 1.73
N ALA A 138 -8.81 -28.46 1.67
CA ALA A 138 -10.02 -28.64 2.46
C ALA A 138 -10.18 -30.10 2.88
N TYR A 139 -10.78 -30.31 4.03
CA TYR A 139 -11.18 -31.62 4.53
C TYR A 139 -12.65 -31.61 4.94
N TYR A 140 -13.40 -32.60 4.50
CA TYR A 140 -14.86 -32.71 4.71
C TYR A 140 -15.18 -33.78 5.74
N PHE A 141 -15.80 -33.38 6.84
CA PHE A 141 -16.19 -34.31 7.91
C PHE A 141 -17.63 -34.04 8.35
N GLY A 142 -18.57 -34.93 7.97
CA GLY A 142 -19.98 -34.73 8.25
C GLY A 142 -20.49 -33.36 7.81
N ARG A 143 -20.95 -32.53 8.74
CA ARG A 143 -21.39 -31.15 8.52
C ARG A 143 -20.26 -30.11 8.67
N ILE A 144 -19.05 -30.55 9.02
CA ILE A 144 -17.88 -29.66 9.18
C ILE A 144 -17.06 -29.68 7.89
N THR A 145 -16.53 -28.52 7.52
CA THR A 145 -15.49 -28.35 6.52
C THR A 145 -14.35 -27.57 7.17
N LEU A 146 -13.16 -28.17 7.20
CA LEU A 146 -11.91 -27.46 7.47
C LEU A 146 -11.32 -27.06 6.12
N GLU A 147 -11.08 -25.79 5.90
CA GLU A 147 -10.49 -25.28 4.66
C GLU A 147 -9.42 -24.24 4.96
N GLY A 148 -8.41 -24.18 4.12
CA GLY A 148 -7.33 -23.22 4.32
C GLY A 148 -6.42 -23.07 3.12
N ILE A 149 -5.64 -22.01 3.16
CA ILE A 149 -4.62 -21.64 2.20
C ILE A 149 -3.41 -21.10 2.95
N ALA A 150 -2.21 -21.44 2.49
CA ALA A 150 -0.97 -20.93 3.06
C ALA A 150 0.11 -20.79 1.97
N GLY A 151 0.87 -19.71 2.01
CA GLY A 151 1.86 -19.43 1.00
C GLY A 151 2.64 -18.15 1.23
N VAL A 152 3.04 -17.52 0.13
CA VAL A 152 3.83 -16.30 0.14
C VAL A 152 3.06 -15.20 -0.60
N GLU A 153 3.03 -14.02 0.01
CA GLU A 153 2.54 -12.80 -0.61
C GLU A 153 3.70 -11.80 -0.84
N PHE A 154 3.61 -11.01 -1.90
CA PHE A 154 4.57 -9.96 -2.25
C PHE A 154 3.90 -8.90 -3.13
N GLY A 155 4.47 -7.70 -3.16
CA GLY A 155 3.89 -6.59 -3.93
C GLY A 155 4.90 -5.49 -4.18
N ASN A 156 4.39 -4.27 -4.35
CA ASN A 156 5.19 -3.07 -4.56
C ASN A 156 5.10 -2.10 -3.39
N SER A 157 5.93 -1.06 -3.47
CA SER A 157 5.88 0.10 -2.58
C SER A 157 5.45 1.32 -3.38
N VAL A 158 4.50 2.06 -2.83
CA VAL A 158 4.01 3.33 -3.39
C VAL A 158 3.90 4.39 -2.30
N SER A 159 4.12 5.66 -2.64
CA SER A 159 3.96 6.75 -1.68
C SER A 159 3.50 8.04 -2.34
N ASN A 160 2.83 8.87 -1.56
CA ASN A 160 2.47 10.23 -1.91
C ASN A 160 3.11 11.19 -0.90
N VAL A 161 3.68 12.29 -1.39
CA VAL A 161 4.35 13.30 -0.59
C VAL A 161 3.56 14.60 -0.68
N THR A 162 3.16 15.13 0.47
CA THR A 162 2.48 16.43 0.57
C THR A 162 3.28 17.35 1.47
N THR A 163 3.50 18.60 1.03
CA THR A 163 4.20 19.61 1.82
C THR A 163 3.28 20.78 2.12
N GLY A 164 3.32 21.26 3.36
CA GLY A 164 2.64 22.48 3.80
C GLY A 164 3.63 23.42 4.49
N THR A 165 3.55 24.73 4.24
CA THR A 165 4.38 25.71 4.93
C THR A 165 3.51 26.68 5.70
N THR A 166 3.77 26.80 6.99
CA THR A 166 3.17 27.81 7.88
C THR A 166 4.22 28.86 8.19
N VAL A 167 3.85 30.13 8.06
CA VAL A 167 4.76 31.26 8.29
C VAL A 167 4.22 32.12 9.43
N VAL A 168 5.03 32.30 10.47
CA VAL A 168 4.83 33.32 11.51
C VAL A 168 5.77 34.45 11.14
N PRO A 169 5.27 35.62 10.72
CA PRO A 169 6.11 36.73 10.29
C PRO A 169 6.88 37.35 11.47
N PRO A 170 8.05 37.97 11.24
CA PRO A 170 8.77 38.69 12.23
C PRO A 170 7.99 39.97 12.62
N VAL A 171 7.96 40.29 13.90
CA VAL A 171 7.22 41.46 14.42
C VAL A 171 7.93 42.78 14.10
N GLY A 172 9.26 42.77 13.97
CA GLY A 172 10.06 43.95 13.65
C GLY A 172 11.47 43.91 14.24
N ILE A 173 12.15 45.07 14.18
CA ILE A 173 13.49 45.25 14.74
C ILE A 173 13.44 45.14 16.27
N GLY A 174 14.37 44.38 16.85
CA GLY A 174 14.43 44.13 18.29
C GLY A 174 13.54 42.99 18.76
N ALA A 175 12.65 42.48 17.91
CA ALA A 175 11.76 41.38 18.21
C ALA A 175 12.36 40.03 17.76
N PRO A 176 11.84 38.90 18.26
CA PRO A 176 12.23 37.59 17.78
C PRO A 176 12.03 37.40 16.28
N PRO A 177 12.85 36.58 15.60
CA PRO A 177 12.68 36.25 14.20
C PRO A 177 11.30 35.63 13.92
N GLY A 178 10.80 35.84 12.74
CA GLY A 178 9.71 35.02 12.21
C GLY A 178 10.17 33.59 12.00
N ILE A 179 9.21 32.67 11.94
CA ILE A 179 9.48 31.24 11.73
C ILE A 179 8.68 30.74 10.52
N ALA A 180 9.36 30.21 9.56
CA ALA A 180 8.76 29.43 8.47
C ALA A 180 8.92 27.94 8.81
N THR A 181 7.81 27.23 9.04
CA THR A 181 7.81 25.80 9.32
C THR A 181 7.25 25.08 8.10
N THR A 182 8.07 24.27 7.45
CA THR A 182 7.67 23.38 6.38
C THR A 182 7.47 21.99 6.96
N THR A 183 6.25 21.47 6.84
CA THR A 183 5.91 20.10 7.23
C THR A 183 5.72 19.25 5.98
N THR A 184 6.45 18.16 5.93
CA THR A 184 6.34 17.15 4.86
C THR A 184 5.63 15.93 5.43
N PHE A 185 4.53 15.52 4.80
CA PHE A 185 3.79 14.29 5.08
C PHE A 185 4.06 13.29 3.96
N ILE A 186 4.43 12.08 4.33
CA ILE A 186 4.61 10.96 3.41
C ILE A 186 3.61 9.89 3.84
N GLN A 187 2.72 9.51 2.94
CA GLN A 187 1.78 8.41 3.13
C GLN A 187 2.00 7.39 2.01
N GLY A 188 1.89 6.11 2.31
CA GLY A 188 2.13 5.09 1.31
C GLY A 188 1.78 3.69 1.78
N PHE A 189 2.14 2.73 0.95
CA PHE A 189 2.03 1.29 1.21
C PHE A 189 3.35 0.62 0.84
N ASP A 190 3.80 -0.34 1.66
CA ASP A 190 5.04 -1.09 1.45
C ASP A 190 4.76 -2.59 1.58
N VAL A 191 4.23 -3.19 0.49
CA VAL A 191 3.83 -4.59 0.44
C VAL A 191 5.07 -5.49 0.28
N ARG A 192 5.56 -5.98 1.40
CA ARG A 192 6.79 -6.80 1.48
C ARG A 192 6.49 -8.28 1.28
N THR A 193 7.49 -8.99 0.77
CA THR A 193 7.44 -10.45 0.68
C THR A 193 7.38 -11.07 2.06
N ARG A 194 6.34 -11.90 2.31
CA ARG A 194 6.14 -12.61 3.57
C ARG A 194 5.24 -13.83 3.41
N PHE A 195 5.23 -14.66 4.44
CA PHE A 195 4.24 -15.73 4.59
C PHE A 195 2.85 -15.15 4.83
N PHE A 196 1.83 -15.85 4.36
CA PHE A 196 0.43 -15.58 4.69
C PHE A 196 -0.36 -16.88 4.87
N ASP A 197 -1.44 -16.84 5.63
CA ASP A 197 -2.42 -17.92 5.73
C ASP A 197 -3.85 -17.40 5.91
N GLN A 198 -4.79 -18.26 5.53
CA GLN A 198 -6.22 -18.12 5.81
C GLN A 198 -6.77 -19.52 6.12
N ILE A 199 -7.43 -19.68 7.26
CA ILE A 199 -7.97 -20.97 7.71
C ILE A 199 -9.39 -20.75 8.20
N ASN A 200 -10.34 -21.64 7.82
CA ASN A 200 -11.72 -21.64 8.28
C ASN A 200 -12.13 -22.99 8.84
N VAL A 201 -12.88 -22.97 9.90
CA VAL A 201 -13.73 -24.07 10.34
C VAL A 201 -15.17 -23.68 10.06
N LYS A 202 -15.77 -24.30 9.04
CA LYS A 202 -17.13 -24.07 8.59
C LYS A 202 -18.05 -25.16 9.10
N TYR A 203 -19.21 -24.77 9.61
CA TYR A 203 -20.26 -25.69 10.01
C TYR A 203 -21.55 -25.46 9.25
N ASN A 204 -22.12 -26.50 8.66
CA ASN A 204 -23.39 -26.46 7.96
C ASN A 204 -24.53 -26.79 8.90
N PHE A 205 -25.27 -25.78 9.38
CA PHE A 205 -26.44 -25.94 10.25
C PHE A 205 -27.55 -26.70 9.55
N THR A 206 -27.78 -26.36 8.29
CA THR A 206 -28.61 -27.11 7.34
C THR A 206 -27.82 -27.36 6.05
N ASP A 207 -28.43 -27.99 5.06
CA ASP A 207 -27.79 -28.20 3.77
C ASP A 207 -27.58 -26.89 2.96
N ASP A 208 -28.36 -25.85 3.31
CA ASP A 208 -28.36 -24.54 2.66
C ASP A 208 -28.02 -23.36 3.57
N TRP A 209 -27.58 -23.64 4.81
CA TRP A 209 -27.13 -22.60 5.76
C TRP A 209 -25.85 -23.01 6.45
N ASN A 210 -24.84 -22.20 6.35
CA ASN A 210 -23.57 -22.42 7.05
C ASN A 210 -23.06 -21.14 7.72
N GLY A 211 -22.12 -21.32 8.64
CA GLY A 211 -21.31 -20.28 9.23
C GLY A 211 -19.89 -20.78 9.42
N TYR A 212 -18.94 -19.86 9.52
CA TYR A 212 -17.55 -20.21 9.80
C TYR A 212 -16.91 -19.25 10.81
N VAL A 213 -15.91 -19.79 11.47
CA VAL A 213 -14.91 -19.05 12.23
C VAL A 213 -13.54 -19.40 11.66
N GLY A 214 -12.66 -18.43 11.58
CA GLY A 214 -11.37 -18.63 10.94
C GLY A 214 -10.27 -17.71 11.45
N HIS A 215 -9.06 -18.03 11.02
CA HIS A 215 -7.84 -17.24 11.24
C HIS A 215 -7.38 -16.62 9.92
N ARG A 216 -6.79 -15.45 10.01
CA ARG A 216 -6.13 -14.75 8.92
C ARG A 216 -4.79 -14.22 9.39
N TYR A 217 -3.76 -14.44 8.57
CA TYR A 217 -2.47 -13.76 8.70
C TYR A 217 -2.12 -13.15 7.34
N LEU A 218 -2.40 -11.86 7.16
CA LEU A 218 -2.25 -11.12 5.91
C LEU A 218 -1.59 -9.77 6.18
N GLY A 219 -0.68 -9.35 5.32
CA GLY A 219 0.04 -8.09 5.51
C GLY A 219 0.86 -8.04 6.81
N GLY A 220 1.19 -9.19 7.40
CA GLY A 220 1.93 -9.28 8.67
C GLY A 220 1.07 -9.02 9.92
N ARG A 221 -0.25 -9.16 9.83
CA ARG A 221 -1.21 -8.96 10.92
C ARG A 221 -2.14 -10.14 11.06
N ASN A 222 -2.57 -10.39 12.29
CA ASN A 222 -3.51 -11.46 12.62
C ASN A 222 -4.93 -10.91 12.73
N ALA A 223 -5.91 -11.71 12.30
CA ALA A 223 -7.32 -11.43 12.54
C ALA A 223 -8.14 -12.70 12.71
N LEU A 224 -9.20 -12.59 13.51
CA LEU A 224 -10.33 -13.51 13.55
C LEU A 224 -11.22 -13.21 12.33
N ALA A 225 -11.63 -14.26 11.62
CA ALA A 225 -12.58 -14.19 10.53
C ALA A 225 -13.88 -14.87 10.94
N LEU A 226 -15.00 -14.23 10.64
CA LEU A 226 -16.35 -14.73 10.86
C LEU A 226 -17.15 -14.59 9.58
N GLY A 227 -18.05 -15.53 9.31
CA GLY A 227 -18.98 -15.43 8.19
C GLY A 227 -20.16 -16.36 8.33
N ALA A 228 -21.23 -16.01 7.63
CA ALA A 228 -22.43 -16.84 7.51
C ALA A 228 -23.03 -16.67 6.11
N GLU A 229 -23.63 -17.72 5.59
CA GLU A 229 -24.29 -17.74 4.29
C GLU A 229 -25.56 -18.59 4.38
N TYR A 230 -26.67 -18.01 3.87
CA TYR A 230 -27.95 -18.71 3.70
C TYR A 230 -28.34 -18.69 2.24
N ALA A 231 -28.61 -19.85 1.68
CA ALA A 231 -28.93 -20.03 0.27
C ALA A 231 -30.31 -20.62 0.04
N ARG A 232 -30.83 -20.39 -1.17
CA ARG A 232 -32.04 -21.04 -1.66
C ARG A 232 -31.89 -21.43 -3.12
N PRO A 233 -32.28 -22.67 -3.50
CA PRO A 233 -32.35 -23.07 -4.91
C PRO A 233 -33.43 -22.26 -5.61
N LEU A 234 -33.11 -21.81 -6.83
CA LEU A 234 -34.02 -21.10 -7.73
C LEU A 234 -34.47 -21.99 -8.88
N GLY A 235 -33.94 -23.22 -8.95
CA GLY A 235 -34.18 -24.19 -10.01
C GLY A 235 -33.23 -24.10 -11.20
N HIS A 236 -33.22 -25.14 -12.04
CA HIS A 236 -32.40 -25.23 -13.23
C HIS A 236 -30.89 -25.04 -13.01
N GLY A 237 -30.39 -25.54 -11.86
CA GLY A 237 -28.98 -25.39 -11.49
C GLY A 237 -28.59 -24.03 -10.90
N VAL A 238 -29.57 -23.11 -10.78
CA VAL A 238 -29.35 -21.79 -10.20
C VAL A 238 -29.67 -21.76 -8.70
N MET A 239 -28.83 -21.08 -7.92
CA MET A 239 -29.04 -20.87 -6.47
C MET A 239 -28.71 -19.42 -6.14
N GLY A 240 -29.58 -18.79 -5.34
CA GLY A 240 -29.34 -17.47 -4.75
C GLY A 240 -28.97 -17.60 -3.26
N SER A 241 -28.03 -16.79 -2.78
CA SER A 241 -27.73 -16.70 -1.37
C SER A 241 -27.51 -15.27 -0.89
N ALA A 242 -27.67 -15.07 0.42
CA ALA A 242 -27.25 -13.89 1.13
C ALA A 242 -26.11 -14.28 2.11
N PHE A 243 -25.12 -13.41 2.27
CA PHE A 243 -23.99 -13.64 3.14
C PHE A 243 -23.58 -12.41 3.91
N VAL A 244 -22.90 -12.61 5.01
CA VAL A 244 -22.22 -11.59 5.80
C VAL A 244 -20.88 -12.13 6.27
N GLU A 245 -19.87 -11.27 6.26
CA GLU A 245 -18.52 -11.59 6.73
C GLU A 245 -17.98 -10.45 7.60
N ALA A 246 -17.16 -10.80 8.58
CA ALA A 246 -16.48 -9.84 9.44
C ALA A 246 -15.04 -10.27 9.72
N ARG A 247 -14.20 -9.28 9.95
CA ARG A 247 -12.82 -9.46 10.43
C ARG A 247 -12.60 -8.60 11.65
N VAL A 248 -11.90 -9.16 12.63
CA VAL A 248 -11.51 -8.45 13.87
C VAL A 248 -10.09 -8.84 14.20
N GLY A 249 -9.16 -7.89 14.10
CA GLY A 249 -7.74 -8.16 14.25
C GLY A 249 -6.87 -6.96 14.51
N GLU A 250 -5.59 -7.12 14.25
CA GLU A 250 -4.54 -6.14 14.51
C GLU A 250 -4.51 -5.05 13.43
N GLY A 251 -4.23 -3.79 13.85
CA GLY A 251 -4.06 -2.67 12.92
C GLY A 251 -5.29 -2.42 12.07
N GLU A 252 -5.11 -2.37 10.76
CA GLU A 252 -6.18 -2.14 9.79
C GLU A 252 -6.99 -3.42 9.46
N PHE A 253 -6.72 -4.53 10.16
CA PHE A 253 -7.37 -5.81 9.89
C PHE A 253 -8.72 -5.93 10.59
N HIS A 254 -9.65 -5.03 10.27
CA HIS A 254 -11.02 -5.05 10.77
C HIS A 254 -12.00 -4.64 9.67
N GLY A 255 -13.21 -5.17 9.73
CA GLY A 255 -14.25 -4.81 8.77
C GLY A 255 -15.46 -5.71 8.83
N VAL A 256 -16.52 -5.28 8.16
CA VAL A 256 -17.76 -6.02 7.97
C VAL A 256 -18.32 -5.72 6.58
N TRP A 257 -18.68 -6.76 5.86
CA TRP A 257 -19.35 -6.64 4.57
C TRP A 257 -20.33 -7.78 4.36
N GLY A 258 -21.23 -7.59 3.43
CA GLY A 258 -22.22 -8.60 3.08
C GLY A 258 -22.78 -8.34 1.69
N GLY A 259 -23.61 -9.24 1.24
CA GLY A 259 -24.14 -9.13 -0.09
C GLY A 259 -24.93 -10.36 -0.52
N ILE A 260 -25.00 -10.53 -1.82
CA ILE A 260 -25.70 -11.66 -2.46
C ILE A 260 -24.73 -12.46 -3.32
N LYS A 261 -24.99 -13.78 -3.44
CA LYS A 261 -24.30 -14.65 -4.40
C LYS A 261 -25.33 -15.32 -5.30
N LEU A 262 -24.98 -15.49 -6.54
CA LEU A 262 -25.70 -16.29 -7.50
C LEU A 262 -24.78 -17.39 -7.99
N TYR A 263 -25.22 -18.64 -7.83
CA TYR A 263 -24.51 -19.82 -8.28
C TYR A 263 -25.20 -20.38 -9.51
N PHE A 264 -24.41 -20.79 -10.48
CA PHE A 264 -24.85 -21.39 -11.74
C PHE A 264 -24.19 -22.76 -11.89
N GLY A 265 -24.97 -23.80 -12.10
CA GLY A 265 -24.47 -25.16 -12.22
C GLY A 265 -25.31 -26.01 -13.16
N GLN A 266 -24.87 -27.26 -13.34
CA GLN A 266 -25.55 -28.20 -14.23
C GLN A 266 -26.76 -28.89 -13.58
N LYS A 267 -26.78 -28.91 -12.25
CA LYS A 267 -27.78 -29.65 -11.45
C LYS A 267 -28.21 -28.83 -10.24
N ASP A 268 -29.43 -29.05 -9.82
CA ASP A 268 -29.92 -28.56 -8.53
C ASP A 268 -29.22 -29.34 -7.40
N LYS A 269 -28.47 -28.62 -6.58
CA LYS A 269 -27.73 -29.13 -5.43
C LYS A 269 -27.90 -28.20 -4.24
N PRO A 270 -27.94 -28.71 -3.00
CA PRO A 270 -27.87 -27.88 -1.82
C PRO A 270 -26.49 -27.20 -1.71
N LEU A 271 -26.43 -26.12 -0.95
CA LEU A 271 -25.23 -25.30 -0.79
C LEU A 271 -24.00 -26.11 -0.35
N ILE A 272 -24.17 -27.02 0.64
CA ILE A 272 -23.08 -27.88 1.13
C ILE A 272 -22.48 -28.74 0.03
N ALA A 273 -23.32 -29.36 -0.81
CA ALA A 273 -22.87 -30.21 -1.91
C ALA A 273 -22.18 -29.37 -3.00
N ARG A 274 -22.71 -28.19 -3.30
CA ARG A 274 -22.13 -27.25 -4.28
C ARG A 274 -20.74 -26.77 -3.84
N GLN A 275 -20.59 -26.33 -2.59
CA GLN A 275 -19.30 -25.91 -2.05
C GLN A 275 -18.26 -27.04 -1.98
N ARG A 276 -18.69 -28.31 -1.82
CA ARG A 276 -17.79 -29.45 -1.77
C ARG A 276 -17.43 -30.04 -3.13
N GLN A 277 -18.18 -29.74 -4.18
CA GLN A 277 -17.90 -30.27 -5.53
C GLN A 277 -17.65 -29.19 -6.56
N ASP A 278 -18.49 -28.17 -6.63
CA ASP A 278 -18.51 -27.28 -7.79
C ASP A 278 -17.77 -25.94 -7.56
N ASP A 279 -17.56 -25.55 -6.30
CA ASP A 279 -17.23 -24.17 -5.94
C ASP A 279 -16.12 -24.09 -4.88
N PRO A 280 -14.85 -24.06 -5.27
CA PRO A 280 -13.74 -23.75 -4.37
C PRO A 280 -13.93 -22.40 -3.65
N PRO A 281 -13.35 -22.23 -2.44
CA PRO A 281 -13.40 -20.97 -1.72
C PRO A 281 -12.79 -19.81 -2.51
N LEU A 282 -13.36 -18.61 -2.38
CA LEU A 282 -12.78 -17.37 -2.93
C LEU A 282 -11.88 -16.73 -1.88
N TRP A 283 -10.58 -17.01 -1.93
CA TRP A 283 -9.58 -16.44 -1.01
C TRP A 283 -9.26 -14.98 -1.29
N SER A 284 -9.54 -14.52 -2.51
CA SER A 284 -9.25 -13.15 -2.97
C SER A 284 -10.05 -12.06 -2.24
N SER A 285 -11.14 -12.40 -1.55
CA SER A 285 -11.95 -11.42 -0.79
C SER A 285 -11.18 -10.72 0.33
N ASP A 286 -10.15 -11.37 0.88
CA ASP A 286 -9.35 -10.84 1.99
C ASP A 286 -8.03 -10.16 1.53
N THR A 287 -7.67 -10.21 0.24
CA THR A 287 -6.35 -9.72 -0.23
C THR A 287 -6.14 -8.21 -0.11
N LEU A 288 -7.21 -7.41 -0.08
CA LEU A 288 -7.10 -5.98 0.20
C LEU A 288 -6.51 -5.70 1.59
N PHE A 289 -6.72 -6.57 2.59
CA PHE A 289 -6.10 -6.44 3.89
C PHE A 289 -4.59 -6.63 3.86
N SER A 290 -4.07 -7.44 2.92
CA SER A 290 -2.61 -7.52 2.70
C SER A 290 -2.02 -6.17 2.31
N ILE A 291 -2.73 -5.37 1.54
CA ILE A 291 -2.32 -4.01 1.18
C ILE A 291 -2.51 -3.07 2.38
N LEU A 292 -3.71 -3.03 2.97
CA LEU A 292 -4.07 -2.10 4.05
C LEU A 292 -3.19 -2.25 5.29
N ASN A 293 -2.83 -3.48 5.67
CA ASN A 293 -1.94 -3.77 6.79
C ASN A 293 -0.48 -3.32 6.55
N ASN A 294 -0.13 -2.93 5.34
CA ASN A 294 1.17 -2.39 4.95
C ASN A 294 1.15 -0.86 4.73
N GLU A 295 0.14 -0.17 5.23
CA GLU A 295 0.09 1.29 5.20
C GLU A 295 1.22 1.89 6.03
N THR A 296 1.87 2.91 5.47
CA THR A 296 2.97 3.65 6.10
C THR A 296 2.65 5.13 6.12
N SER A 297 2.97 5.78 7.23
CA SER A 297 2.86 7.23 7.34
C SER A 297 4.03 7.79 8.12
N SER A 298 4.54 8.94 7.68
CA SER A 298 5.55 9.69 8.41
C SER A 298 5.34 11.18 8.20
N ALA A 299 5.73 11.98 9.20
CA ALA A 299 5.72 13.42 9.13
C ALA A 299 7.07 13.96 9.62
N SER A 300 7.60 14.93 8.90
CA SER A 300 8.80 15.67 9.32
C SER A 300 8.55 17.16 9.18
N SER A 301 9.09 17.94 10.12
CA SER A 301 8.98 19.40 10.11
C SER A 301 10.36 20.04 10.21
N THR A 302 10.61 21.01 9.34
CA THR A 302 11.81 21.82 9.38
C THR A 302 11.40 23.27 9.58
N SER A 303 11.94 23.91 10.61
CA SER A 303 11.69 25.34 10.91
C SER A 303 12.92 26.16 10.58
N THR A 304 12.71 27.25 9.88
CA THR A 304 13.75 28.24 9.56
C THR A 304 13.35 29.60 10.12
N ALA A 305 14.22 30.15 10.93
CA ALA A 305 14.06 31.51 11.45
C ALA A 305 14.46 32.53 10.37
N PHE A 306 13.70 33.62 10.24
CA PHE A 306 13.98 34.68 9.28
C PHE A 306 13.58 36.05 9.85
N CYS A 307 14.20 37.08 9.30
CA CYS A 307 13.87 38.49 9.61
C CYS A 307 13.32 39.19 8.38
N GLY A 308 12.73 40.36 8.57
CA GLY A 308 12.22 41.20 7.48
C GLY A 308 13.31 41.70 6.55
N ALA A 309 12.88 42.23 5.40
CA ALA A 309 13.83 42.81 4.43
C ALA A 309 14.70 43.90 5.09
N GLY A 310 16.02 43.83 4.90
CA GLY A 310 16.97 44.76 5.52
C GLY A 310 17.31 44.45 6.97
N GLN A 311 16.94 43.28 7.48
CA GLN A 311 17.23 42.80 8.82
C GLN A 311 18.01 41.51 8.81
N GLN A 312 18.68 41.18 9.88
CA GLN A 312 19.37 39.90 10.14
C GLN A 312 19.08 39.44 11.56
N ILE A 313 19.29 38.14 11.79
CA ILE A 313 19.26 37.63 13.19
C ILE A 313 20.56 38.08 13.88
N GLY A 314 20.44 38.84 14.92
CA GLY A 314 21.56 39.34 15.70
C GLY A 314 22.33 38.20 16.39
N PRO A 315 23.65 38.07 16.18
CA PRO A 315 24.43 36.94 16.67
C PRO A 315 24.53 36.89 18.22
N LYS A 316 24.27 38.01 18.90
CA LYS A 316 24.29 38.08 20.37
C LYS A 316 22.90 38.10 20.99
N THR A 317 21.93 38.70 20.34
CA THR A 317 20.58 38.88 20.85
C THR A 317 19.61 37.80 20.40
N GLY A 318 19.88 37.12 19.28
CA GLY A 318 18.96 36.20 18.64
C GLY A 318 17.74 36.89 18.00
N ASN A 319 17.57 38.21 18.17
CA ASN A 319 16.44 38.99 17.65
C ASN A 319 16.73 39.53 16.24
N CYS A 320 15.69 39.98 15.55
CA CYS A 320 15.84 40.69 14.29
C CYS A 320 16.46 42.07 14.49
N GLU A 321 17.62 42.30 13.93
CA GLU A 321 18.34 43.56 13.98
C GLU A 321 18.46 44.16 12.57
N ALA A 322 18.45 45.48 12.48
CA ALA A 322 18.76 46.14 11.23
C ALA A 322 20.16 45.74 10.75
N LEU A 323 20.32 45.52 9.46
CA LEU A 323 21.64 45.23 8.88
C LEU A 323 22.63 46.33 9.22
N ALA A 324 23.80 45.93 9.67
CA ALA A 324 24.88 46.87 9.93
C ALA A 324 25.19 47.65 8.67
N SER A 325 25.03 48.96 8.69
CA SER A 325 25.33 49.83 7.57
C SER A 325 26.59 50.68 7.80
N ASP A 326 27.35 50.32 8.83
CA ASP A 326 28.63 50.94 9.14
C ASP A 326 29.66 50.72 8.04
N ILE A 327 30.29 51.78 7.59
CA ILE A 327 31.27 51.71 6.51
C ILE A 327 32.46 50.80 6.84
N ARG A 328 32.80 50.65 8.11
CA ARG A 328 33.92 49.79 8.58
C ARG A 328 33.66 48.29 8.32
N LEU A 329 32.43 47.90 8.03
CA LEU A 329 32.03 46.51 7.75
C LEU A 329 31.89 46.23 6.25
N LYS A 330 32.21 47.22 5.41
CA LYS A 330 32.00 47.17 3.96
C LYS A 330 33.30 47.27 3.18
N ARG A 331 33.35 46.63 2.03
CA ARG A 331 34.46 46.71 1.05
C ARG A 331 33.90 46.90 -0.37
N ASP A 332 34.76 47.25 -1.30
CA ASP A 332 34.43 47.44 -2.72
C ASP A 332 33.28 48.45 -2.91
N ILE A 333 33.34 49.57 -2.18
CA ILE A 333 32.26 50.56 -2.10
C ILE A 333 32.30 51.42 -3.35
N VAL A 334 31.23 51.44 -4.15
CA VAL A 334 31.08 52.22 -5.37
C VAL A 334 29.78 53.04 -5.27
N LEU A 335 29.86 54.33 -5.45
CA LEU A 335 28.67 55.22 -5.50
C LEU A 335 27.91 54.93 -6.82
N LEU A 336 26.61 54.61 -6.66
CA LEU A 336 25.72 54.36 -7.82
C LEU A 336 24.87 55.60 -8.14
N ASP A 337 24.32 56.26 -7.10
CA ASP A 337 23.37 57.34 -7.23
C ASP A 337 23.31 58.16 -5.94
N ARG A 338 22.59 59.31 -5.94
CA ARG A 338 22.27 60.10 -4.76
C ARG A 338 20.76 60.28 -4.63
N LEU A 339 20.26 60.10 -3.40
CA LEU A 339 18.87 60.36 -3.09
C LEU A 339 18.61 61.88 -3.10
N ALA A 340 17.35 62.30 -3.20
CA ALA A 340 16.93 63.68 -3.21
C ALA A 340 17.39 64.51 -1.98
N ASN A 341 17.60 63.82 -0.85
CA ASN A 341 18.12 64.40 0.40
C ASN A 341 19.65 64.41 0.48
N GLY A 342 20.37 64.04 -0.58
CA GLY A 342 21.83 64.07 -0.69
C GLY A 342 22.53 62.79 -0.21
N ILE A 343 21.85 61.82 0.40
CA ILE A 343 22.44 60.56 0.85
C ILE A 343 22.86 59.72 -0.36
N GLY A 344 24.09 59.23 -0.37
CA GLY A 344 24.61 58.36 -1.40
C GLY A 344 24.02 56.93 -1.35
N LEU A 345 23.71 56.41 -2.52
CA LEU A 345 23.33 55.00 -2.71
C LEU A 345 24.54 54.27 -3.35
N TYR A 346 25.01 53.23 -2.67
CA TYR A 346 26.27 52.58 -2.99
C TYR A 346 26.05 51.07 -3.29
N ALA A 347 26.81 50.53 -4.25
CA ALA A 347 27.11 49.13 -4.35
C ALA A 347 28.28 48.80 -3.42
N TYR A 348 28.18 47.70 -2.65
CA TYR A 348 29.25 47.29 -1.76
C TYR A 348 29.12 45.80 -1.43
N ARG A 349 30.19 45.21 -0.84
CA ARG A 349 30.18 43.89 -0.20
C ARG A 349 30.40 44.05 1.28
N TYR A 350 29.81 43.20 2.08
CA TYR A 350 30.23 43.06 3.46
C TYR A 350 31.56 42.30 3.55
N LEU A 351 32.36 42.54 4.58
CA LEU A 351 33.68 41.92 4.76
C LEU A 351 33.62 40.38 4.78
N TRP A 352 32.46 39.81 5.12
CA TRP A 352 32.22 38.36 5.26
C TRP A 352 31.38 37.78 4.13
N SER A 353 31.07 38.53 3.07
CA SER A 353 30.17 38.07 1.98
C SER A 353 30.65 38.58 0.64
N ASP A 354 30.60 37.72 -0.38
CA ASP A 354 30.89 38.11 -1.75
C ASP A 354 29.66 38.65 -2.52
N THR A 355 28.50 38.61 -1.88
CA THR A 355 27.26 39.17 -2.46
C THR A 355 27.37 40.67 -2.49
N VAL A 356 27.12 41.25 -3.69
CA VAL A 356 27.05 42.70 -3.87
C VAL A 356 25.67 43.19 -3.46
N TYR A 357 25.63 44.14 -2.52
CA TYR A 357 24.42 44.79 -2.03
C TYR A 357 24.36 46.25 -2.52
N VAL A 358 23.14 46.79 -2.56
CA VAL A 358 22.88 48.21 -2.82
C VAL A 358 22.23 48.82 -1.60
N GLY A 359 22.84 49.85 -1.04
CA GLY A 359 22.37 50.53 0.16
C GLY A 359 23.19 51.76 0.52
N VAL A 360 23.00 52.30 1.72
CA VAL A 360 23.55 53.55 2.22
C VAL A 360 24.69 53.31 3.22
N MET A 361 25.52 54.36 3.48
CA MET A 361 26.52 54.36 4.55
C MET A 361 25.94 54.99 5.80
N ALA A 362 26.00 54.29 6.93
CA ALA A 362 25.40 54.76 8.20
C ALA A 362 25.98 56.05 8.66
N GLN A 363 27.26 56.30 8.43
CA GLN A 363 27.94 57.56 8.81
C GLN A 363 27.39 58.76 8.02
N GLU A 364 27.10 58.57 6.72
CA GLU A 364 26.50 59.64 5.90
C GLU A 364 25.02 59.85 6.30
N VAL A 365 24.29 58.78 6.52
CA VAL A 365 22.89 58.87 6.99
C VAL A 365 22.82 59.55 8.37
N ALA A 366 23.75 59.28 9.31
CA ALA A 366 23.79 59.91 10.60
C ALA A 366 23.96 61.41 10.56
N ALA A 367 24.63 61.91 9.54
CA ALA A 367 24.83 63.35 9.35
C ALA A 367 23.60 64.08 8.80
N ILE A 368 22.73 63.38 8.02
CA ILE A 368 21.58 63.95 7.32
C ILE A 368 20.25 63.63 8.00
N VAL A 369 20.09 62.36 8.43
CA VAL A 369 18.86 61.81 9.06
C VAL A 369 19.26 61.00 10.30
N PRO A 370 19.74 61.62 11.38
CA PRO A 370 20.27 60.93 12.56
C PRO A 370 19.26 59.98 13.23
N GLN A 371 17.96 60.29 13.15
CA GLN A 371 16.88 59.46 13.71
C GLN A 371 16.71 58.14 12.98
N ALA A 372 17.30 57.94 11.80
CA ALA A 372 17.31 56.69 11.08
C ALA A 372 18.54 55.82 11.43
N VAL A 373 19.41 56.24 12.32
CA VAL A 373 20.65 55.55 12.69
C VAL A 373 20.64 55.17 14.15
N THR A 374 21.01 53.95 14.44
CA THR A 374 21.16 53.42 15.80
C THR A 374 22.55 52.81 15.96
N ARG A 375 23.21 53.04 17.11
CA ARG A 375 24.43 52.34 17.47
C ARG A 375 24.05 51.05 18.21
N ALA A 376 24.40 49.91 17.65
CA ALA A 376 24.14 48.62 18.27
C ALA A 376 25.16 48.27 19.37
N PRO A 377 24.88 47.29 20.25
CA PRO A 377 25.77 46.85 21.31
C PRO A 377 27.16 46.38 20.85
N ASP A 378 27.28 45.98 19.59
CA ASP A 378 28.54 45.63 18.94
C ASP A 378 29.39 46.82 18.51
N GLY A 379 28.90 48.03 18.74
CA GLY A 379 29.59 49.31 18.44
C GLY A 379 29.49 49.76 17.00
N PHE A 380 28.78 49.02 16.15
CA PHE A 380 28.57 49.41 14.75
C PHE A 380 27.23 50.16 14.56
N LEU A 381 27.20 50.98 13.52
CA LEU A 381 26.01 51.72 13.16
C LEU A 381 25.08 50.93 12.29
N ARG A 382 23.78 51.00 12.60
CA ARG A 382 22.71 50.37 11.81
C ARG A 382 21.75 51.44 11.31
N VAL A 383 21.18 51.20 10.12
CA VAL A 383 20.26 52.11 9.48
C VAL A 383 18.89 51.50 9.37
N ASP A 384 17.87 52.22 9.80
CA ASP A 384 16.47 51.92 9.55
C ASP A 384 16.13 52.39 8.13
N TYR A 385 16.22 51.44 7.17
CA TYR A 385 15.93 51.67 5.76
C TYR A 385 14.49 52.12 5.54
N ALA A 386 13.54 51.68 6.33
CA ALA A 386 12.12 52.03 6.18
C ALA A 386 11.91 53.53 6.41
N ARG A 387 12.61 54.13 7.38
CA ARG A 387 12.58 55.60 7.63
C ARG A 387 13.14 56.40 6.49
N LEU A 388 13.97 55.82 5.67
CA LEU A 388 14.52 56.46 4.47
C LEU A 388 13.68 56.20 3.21
N GLY A 389 12.57 55.43 3.32
CA GLY A 389 11.78 54.96 2.18
C GLY A 389 12.52 53.98 1.30
N LEU A 390 13.57 53.35 1.82
CA LEU A 390 14.44 52.44 1.08
C LEU A 390 14.22 50.97 1.47
N ARG A 391 14.73 50.07 0.66
CA ARG A 391 14.89 48.65 0.95
C ARG A 391 16.29 48.21 0.56
N LEU A 392 16.97 47.51 1.48
CA LEU A 392 18.23 46.86 1.11
C LEU A 392 17.96 45.80 0.05
N ARG A 393 18.73 45.78 -1.00
CA ARG A 393 18.64 44.83 -2.13
C ARG A 393 20.02 44.29 -2.49
N THR A 394 20.05 43.12 -3.11
CA THR A 394 21.24 42.72 -3.84
C THR A 394 21.36 43.57 -5.12
N PHE A 395 22.57 43.66 -5.67
CA PHE A 395 22.81 44.42 -6.91
C PHE A 395 21.97 43.85 -8.08
N ALA A 396 21.84 42.53 -8.16
CA ALA A 396 20.98 41.87 -9.18
C ALA A 396 19.48 42.26 -9.04
N GLN A 397 18.96 42.32 -7.81
CA GLN A 397 17.58 42.76 -7.54
C GLN A 397 17.38 44.26 -7.85
N TRP A 398 18.41 45.08 -7.64
CA TRP A 398 18.36 46.48 -7.93
C TRP A 398 18.34 46.73 -9.45
N GLN A 399 19.20 46.04 -10.21
CA GLN A 399 19.22 46.10 -11.68
C GLN A 399 17.88 45.63 -12.27
N ALA A 400 17.30 44.56 -11.80
CA ALA A 400 16.00 44.07 -12.28
C ALA A 400 14.86 45.08 -12.01
N GLY A 401 14.91 45.80 -10.87
CA GLY A 401 13.96 46.88 -10.55
C GLY A 401 14.13 48.12 -11.41
N ALA A 402 15.34 48.46 -11.76
CA ALA A 402 15.65 49.60 -12.65
C ALA A 402 15.18 49.33 -14.11
N SER A 403 15.31 48.07 -14.56
CA SER A 403 14.85 47.66 -15.89
C SER A 403 13.32 47.76 -16.06
N LEU A 404 12.55 47.46 -14.99
CA LEU A 404 11.09 47.60 -15.01
C LEU A 404 10.60 49.06 -15.03
N THR A 405 11.39 49.99 -14.52
CA THR A 405 11.06 51.42 -14.53
C THR A 405 11.27 52.05 -15.92
N VAL A 406 12.24 51.58 -16.67
CA VAL A 406 12.49 52.02 -18.05
C VAL A 406 11.41 51.55 -19.03
N THR A 407 10.83 50.34 -18.79
CA THR A 407 9.76 49.79 -19.64
C THR A 407 8.41 50.52 -19.46
N ARG A 408 8.20 51.23 -18.35
CA ARG A 408 6.96 52.00 -18.09
C ARG A 408 6.99 53.42 -18.68
N LEU A 409 8.14 53.91 -19.13
CA LEU A 409 8.30 55.24 -19.77
C LEU A 409 8.30 55.19 -21.29
N ALA A 410 8.20 53.99 -21.88
CA ALA A 410 8.19 53.76 -23.34
C ALA A 410 6.85 53.20 -23.88
N ALA A 411 5.73 53.35 -23.15
CA ALA A 411 4.39 52.98 -23.59
C ALA A 411 3.43 54.18 -23.56
#